data_8605bf6f69ee1ae6468436e8b8d9cf21
#
_entry.id   8605bf6f69ee1ae6468436e8b8d9cf21
#
_cell.length_a   1.000
_cell.length_b   1.000
_cell.length_c   1.000
_cell.angle_alpha   90.00
_cell.angle_beta   90.00
_cell.angle_gamma   90.00
#
_symmetry.space_group_name_H-M   'P 1'
#
loop_
_entity.id
_entity.type
_entity.pdbx_description
1 polymer ?
#
loop_
_entity_poly.entity_id
_entity_poly.type
_entity_poly.pdbx_seq_one_letter_code
_entity_poly.pdbx_strand_id
1 'polypeptide(L)'
;GGKHRDADRESRQRPGTSTRRAQRLSQNLKRSLRRNCPSAVIRKMDRKQLAHDSIMRFRKTDTMLRRYLDRKVSNTGVFPTQHRLLMELDRNPSCSQVDLAEKFDVSAAAIAVSLKKLEKGGYITRLADENDNRINQVSITAKGKEVIHKSILIFQETDRCFFEGFTDEEVEQFFHFMEKAYKNMAEQNSRLDAEERK
;
A
#
# COMPACT_ATOMS: atom_id res chain seq x y z
N GLY A 1 -57.85 24.72 28.22
CA GLY A 1 -56.57 25.26 27.88
C GLY A 1 -55.45 24.37 28.41
N GLY A 2 -55.04 23.32 27.68
CA GLY A 2 -53.96 22.44 28.07
C GLY A 2 -52.77 22.69 27.19
N LYS A 3 -51.66 23.14 27.76
CA LYS A 3 -50.36 23.30 27.06
C LYS A 3 -49.63 21.97 27.09
N HIS A 4 -49.49 21.31 25.93
CA HIS A 4 -48.50 20.26 25.70
C HIS A 4 -47.12 20.91 25.59
N ARG A 5 -46.19 20.51 26.45
CA ARG A 5 -44.77 20.69 26.31
C ARG A 5 -44.19 19.32 26.04
N ASP A 6 -43.92 19.03 24.78
CA ASP A 6 -43.09 17.90 24.39
C ASP A 6 -41.62 18.32 24.53
N ALA A 7 -40.95 17.64 25.41
CA ALA A 7 -39.51 17.84 25.68
C ALA A 7 -38.71 16.95 24.74
N ASP A 8 -38.03 17.56 23.79
CA ASP A 8 -37.01 16.94 23.00
C ASP A 8 -35.86 16.43 23.91
N ARG A 9 -35.86 15.13 24.17
CA ARG A 9 -34.69 14.41 24.73
C ARG A 9 -33.81 13.94 23.61
N GLU A 10 -32.91 14.81 23.16
CA GLU A 10 -31.74 14.39 22.38
C GLU A 10 -30.96 13.34 23.17
N SER A 11 -31.01 12.10 22.70
CA SER A 11 -30.21 11.00 23.20
C SER A 11 -28.74 11.21 22.77
N ARG A 12 -27.95 11.85 23.61
CA ARG A 12 -26.47 11.90 23.48
C ARG A 12 -25.94 10.48 23.66
N GLN A 13 -25.74 9.76 22.58
CA GLN A 13 -25.02 8.49 22.58
C GLN A 13 -23.59 8.75 23.04
N ARG A 14 -23.21 8.24 24.22
CA ARG A 14 -21.84 8.26 24.73
C ARG A 14 -20.99 7.33 23.86
N PRO A 15 -19.84 7.77 23.32
CA PRO A 15 -18.98 6.91 22.53
C PRO A 15 -18.54 5.68 23.30
N GLY A 16 -18.66 4.50 22.69
CA GLY A 16 -18.38 3.21 23.30
C GLY A 16 -16.94 3.08 23.82
N THR A 17 -16.75 2.19 24.79
CA THR A 17 -15.45 1.92 25.44
C THR A 17 -14.32 1.59 24.47
N SER A 18 -14.63 0.95 23.33
CA SER A 18 -13.69 0.63 22.26
C SER A 18 -13.10 1.89 21.60
N THR A 19 -13.95 2.88 21.31
CA THR A 19 -13.55 4.14 20.67
C THR A 19 -12.65 4.97 21.60
N ARG A 20 -12.94 5.00 22.90
CA ARG A 20 -12.13 5.69 23.91
C ARG A 20 -10.74 5.05 24.10
N ARG A 21 -10.68 3.70 24.02
CA ARG A 21 -9.40 2.98 24.12
C ARG A 21 -8.52 3.26 22.91
N ALA A 22 -9.07 3.26 21.69
CA ALA A 22 -8.38 3.61 20.46
C ALA A 22 -7.88 5.06 20.49
N GLN A 23 -8.69 6.00 20.95
CA GLN A 23 -8.31 7.41 21.09
C GLN A 23 -7.19 7.61 22.13
N ARG A 24 -7.24 6.93 23.28
CA ARG A 24 -6.17 6.97 24.27
C ARG A 24 -4.85 6.39 23.75
N LEU A 25 -4.89 5.27 23.02
CA LEU A 25 -3.71 4.68 22.40
C LEU A 25 -3.10 5.62 21.33
N SER A 26 -3.93 6.26 20.52
CA SER A 26 -3.50 7.27 19.54
C SER A 26 -2.86 8.49 20.22
N GLN A 27 -3.49 9.01 21.29
CA GLN A 27 -2.94 10.15 22.04
C GLN A 27 -1.62 9.81 22.77
N ASN A 28 -1.51 8.61 23.34
CA ASN A 28 -0.28 8.16 23.96
C ASN A 28 0.85 7.97 22.96
N LEU A 29 0.52 7.44 21.78
CA LEU A 29 1.47 7.31 20.67
C LEU A 29 1.93 8.68 20.17
N LYS A 30 0.99 9.62 19.95
CA LYS A 30 1.31 11.01 19.56
C LYS A 30 2.18 11.73 20.63
N ARG A 31 1.92 11.50 21.92
CA ARG A 31 2.77 12.02 23.01
C ARG A 31 4.16 11.38 23.04
N SER A 32 4.26 10.08 22.81
CA SER A 32 5.54 9.37 22.72
C SER A 32 6.36 9.84 21.52
N LEU A 33 5.74 10.03 20.36
CA LEU A 33 6.39 10.53 19.14
C LEU A 33 6.87 11.99 19.33
N ARG A 34 6.10 12.85 20.01
CA ARG A 34 6.52 14.24 20.29
C ARG A 34 7.66 14.32 21.32
N ARG A 35 7.72 13.44 22.31
CA ARG A 35 8.82 13.39 23.29
C ARG A 35 10.12 12.87 22.68
N ASN A 36 10.02 12.01 21.67
CA ASN A 36 11.14 11.49 20.90
C ASN A 36 11.37 12.27 19.60
N CYS A 37 11.08 13.59 19.58
CA CYS A 37 11.42 14.42 18.43
C CYS A 37 12.96 14.46 18.32
N PRO A 38 13.55 13.80 17.30
CA PRO A 38 14.97 13.45 17.32
C PRO A 38 15.88 14.63 16.96
N SER A 39 15.33 15.84 16.74
CA SER A 39 16.08 16.97 16.21
C SER A 39 17.36 17.32 17.01
N ALA A 40 17.33 17.23 18.34
CA ALA A 40 18.50 17.48 19.16
C ALA A 40 19.51 16.31 19.16
N VAL A 41 19.03 15.08 19.07
CA VAL A 41 19.87 13.87 18.98
C VAL A 41 20.48 13.73 17.58
N ILE A 42 19.68 13.98 16.53
CA ILE A 42 20.11 13.94 15.12
C ILE A 42 21.26 14.94 14.88
N ARG A 43 21.21 16.14 15.46
CA ARG A 43 22.27 17.15 15.30
C ARG A 43 23.65 16.72 15.84
N LYS A 44 23.70 15.71 16.71
CA LYS A 44 24.96 15.17 17.30
C LYS A 44 25.39 13.85 16.69
N MET A 45 24.59 13.28 15.78
CA MET A 45 24.92 12.00 15.16
C MET A 45 25.88 12.18 14.00
N ASP A 46 26.86 11.27 13.90
CA ASP A 46 27.69 11.14 12.71
C ASP A 46 26.83 10.74 11.50
N ARG A 47 27.20 11.25 10.31
CA ARG A 47 26.48 10.97 9.05
C ARG A 47 26.33 9.48 8.79
N LYS A 48 27.36 8.69 9.10
CA LYS A 48 27.36 7.22 8.88
C LYS A 48 26.29 6.54 9.75
N GLN A 49 26.22 6.90 11.02
CA GLN A 49 25.21 6.38 11.95
C GLN A 49 23.80 6.82 11.53
N LEU A 50 23.62 8.08 11.16
CA LEU A 50 22.33 8.59 10.70
C LEU A 50 21.84 7.86 9.44
N ALA A 51 22.74 7.61 8.47
CA ALA A 51 22.40 6.88 7.25
C ALA A 51 21.97 5.44 7.57
N HIS A 52 22.71 4.74 8.47
CA HIS A 52 22.34 3.39 8.89
C HIS A 52 20.95 3.37 9.56
N ASP A 53 20.71 4.26 10.52
CA ASP A 53 19.46 4.34 11.25
C ASP A 53 18.28 4.69 10.33
N SER A 54 18.52 5.50 9.30
CA SER A 54 17.52 5.81 8.27
C SER A 54 17.10 4.58 7.50
N ILE A 55 18.05 3.74 7.06
CA ILE A 55 17.76 2.47 6.37
C ILE A 55 17.00 1.53 7.30
N MET A 56 17.42 1.42 8.56
CA MET A 56 16.73 0.57 9.54
C MET A 56 15.30 1.06 9.82
N ARG A 57 15.08 2.37 9.85
CA ARG A 57 13.75 2.97 10.00
C ARG A 57 12.89 2.70 8.78
N PHE A 58 13.42 2.90 7.57
CA PHE A 58 12.75 2.58 6.32
C PHE A 58 12.25 1.12 6.28
N ARG A 59 13.13 0.15 6.57
CA ARG A 59 12.78 -1.28 6.61
C ARG A 59 11.66 -1.59 7.62
N LYS A 60 11.68 -0.95 8.80
CA LYS A 60 10.61 -1.10 9.79
C LYS A 60 9.31 -0.49 9.31
N THR A 61 9.35 0.67 8.68
CA THR A 61 8.17 1.36 8.12
C THR A 61 7.54 0.52 7.01
N ASP A 62 8.33 -0.01 6.07
CA ASP A 62 7.86 -0.92 5.01
C ASP A 62 7.17 -2.15 5.61
N THR A 63 7.77 -2.77 6.62
CA THR A 63 7.16 -3.92 7.32
C THR A 63 5.80 -3.56 7.94
N MET A 64 5.68 -2.37 8.56
CA MET A 64 4.41 -1.92 9.14
C MET A 64 3.37 -1.61 8.08
N LEU A 65 3.76 -0.98 6.97
CA LEU A 65 2.90 -0.71 5.83
C LEU A 65 2.33 -2.00 5.24
N ARG A 66 3.18 -3.01 4.99
CA ARG A 66 2.76 -4.33 4.51
C ARG A 66 1.75 -4.98 5.45
N ARG A 67 2.04 -5.01 6.76
CA ARG A 67 1.11 -5.57 7.76
C ARG A 67 -0.23 -4.84 7.83
N TYR A 68 -0.22 -3.51 7.65
CA TYR A 68 -1.44 -2.73 7.61
C TYR A 68 -2.28 -3.09 6.38
N LEU A 69 -1.67 -3.12 5.20
CA LEU A 69 -2.32 -3.52 3.95
C LEU A 69 -2.87 -4.95 4.02
N ASP A 70 -2.10 -5.92 4.53
CA ASP A 70 -2.55 -7.30 4.69
C ASP A 70 -3.84 -7.40 5.52
N ARG A 71 -3.91 -6.64 6.61
CA ARG A 71 -5.13 -6.60 7.45
C ARG A 71 -6.31 -5.94 6.74
N LYS A 72 -6.07 -4.87 5.97
CA LYS A 72 -7.13 -4.17 5.25
C LYS A 72 -7.70 -5.00 4.11
N VAL A 73 -6.86 -5.73 3.39
CA VAL A 73 -7.29 -6.53 2.24
C VAL A 73 -7.76 -7.94 2.61
N SER A 74 -7.51 -8.42 3.84
CA SER A 74 -7.82 -9.80 4.26
C SER A 74 -9.27 -10.23 3.99
N ASN A 75 -10.22 -9.31 4.07
CA ASN A 75 -11.65 -9.58 3.88
C ASN A 75 -12.10 -9.46 2.40
N THR A 76 -11.21 -9.17 1.47
CA THR A 76 -11.58 -9.01 0.05
C THR A 76 -11.48 -10.30 -0.75
N GLY A 77 -10.85 -11.34 -0.19
CA GLY A 77 -10.61 -12.63 -0.84
C GLY A 77 -9.39 -12.66 -1.76
N VAL A 78 -8.64 -11.55 -1.86
CA VAL A 78 -7.40 -11.45 -2.65
C VAL A 78 -6.26 -10.87 -1.82
N PHE A 79 -5.02 -11.22 -2.18
CA PHE A 79 -3.81 -10.71 -1.51
C PHE A 79 -3.39 -9.33 -2.04
N PRO A 80 -2.58 -8.54 -1.30
CA PRO A 80 -2.15 -7.20 -1.72
C PRO A 80 -1.55 -7.13 -3.12
N THR A 81 -0.71 -8.11 -3.49
CA THR A 81 -0.13 -8.21 -4.85
C THR A 81 -1.20 -8.41 -5.92
N GLN A 82 -2.24 -9.19 -5.62
CA GLN A 82 -3.36 -9.44 -6.54
C GLN A 82 -4.24 -8.19 -6.71
N HIS A 83 -4.44 -7.38 -5.66
CA HIS A 83 -5.11 -6.08 -5.78
C HIS A 83 -4.38 -5.17 -6.77
N ARG A 84 -3.06 -5.04 -6.62
CA ARG A 84 -2.24 -4.23 -7.53
C ARG A 84 -2.28 -4.76 -8.97
N LEU A 85 -2.23 -6.09 -9.12
CA LEU A 85 -2.31 -6.73 -10.43
C LEU A 85 -3.65 -6.49 -11.12
N LEU A 86 -4.77 -6.62 -10.40
CA LEU A 86 -6.10 -6.30 -10.93
C LEU A 86 -6.21 -4.83 -11.35
N MET A 87 -5.72 -3.90 -10.52
CA MET A 87 -5.73 -2.46 -10.84
C MET A 87 -4.89 -2.15 -12.09
N GLU A 88 -3.76 -2.85 -12.26
CA GLU A 88 -2.93 -2.66 -13.45
C GLU A 88 -3.58 -3.20 -14.71
N LEU A 89 -4.18 -4.39 -14.65
CA LEU A 89 -4.92 -4.98 -15.77
C LEU A 89 -6.13 -4.12 -16.18
N ASP A 90 -6.76 -3.43 -15.23
CA ASP A 90 -7.87 -2.51 -15.52
C ASP A 90 -7.39 -1.25 -16.26
N ARG A 91 -6.21 -0.75 -15.92
CA ARG A 91 -5.60 0.43 -16.57
C ARG A 91 -5.00 0.09 -17.93
N ASN A 92 -4.38 -1.07 -18.05
CA ASN A 92 -3.62 -1.53 -19.20
C ASN A 92 -4.04 -2.96 -19.60
N PRO A 93 -5.20 -3.14 -20.22
CA PRO A 93 -5.72 -4.49 -20.56
C PRO A 93 -4.83 -5.29 -21.51
N SER A 94 -3.98 -4.61 -22.29
CA SER A 94 -3.10 -5.22 -23.30
C SER A 94 -1.68 -5.52 -22.78
N CYS A 95 -1.39 -5.29 -21.49
CA CYS A 95 -0.04 -5.54 -20.99
C CYS A 95 0.26 -7.04 -20.90
N SER A 96 1.46 -7.42 -21.31
CA SER A 96 1.93 -8.81 -21.27
C SER A 96 2.33 -9.23 -19.86
N GLN A 97 2.51 -10.55 -19.65
CA GLN A 97 3.03 -11.06 -18.36
C GLN A 97 4.45 -10.60 -18.09
N VAL A 98 5.25 -10.31 -19.13
CA VAL A 98 6.61 -9.79 -19.02
C VAL A 98 6.57 -8.34 -18.54
N ASP A 99 5.71 -7.50 -19.15
CA ASP A 99 5.54 -6.10 -18.74
C ASP A 99 5.08 -6.00 -17.27
N LEU A 100 4.18 -6.89 -16.86
CA LEU A 100 3.73 -6.97 -15.47
C LEU A 100 4.84 -7.41 -14.52
N ALA A 101 5.68 -8.37 -14.94
CA ALA A 101 6.80 -8.86 -14.16
C ALA A 101 7.83 -7.76 -13.93
N GLU A 102 8.19 -7.04 -14.98
CA GLU A 102 9.09 -5.89 -14.92
C GLU A 102 8.53 -4.77 -14.03
N LYS A 103 7.27 -4.39 -14.25
CA LYS A 103 6.61 -3.32 -13.48
C LYS A 103 6.50 -3.62 -11.98
N PHE A 104 6.32 -4.89 -11.62
CA PHE A 104 6.18 -5.29 -10.20
C PHE A 104 7.48 -5.80 -9.58
N ASP A 105 8.58 -5.80 -10.34
CA ASP A 105 9.89 -6.31 -9.91
C ASP A 105 9.80 -7.75 -9.37
N VAL A 106 9.17 -8.63 -10.17
CA VAL A 106 8.99 -10.05 -9.87
C VAL A 106 9.22 -10.90 -11.11
N SER A 107 9.37 -12.20 -10.96
CA SER A 107 9.50 -13.10 -12.11
C SER A 107 8.18 -13.25 -12.89
N ALA A 108 8.26 -13.50 -14.21
CA ALA A 108 7.10 -13.81 -15.04
C ALA A 108 6.33 -15.05 -14.53
N ALA A 109 7.03 -16.02 -13.94
CA ALA A 109 6.43 -17.18 -13.28
C ALA A 109 5.56 -16.78 -12.08
N ALA A 110 5.98 -15.81 -11.28
CA ALA A 110 5.19 -15.29 -10.16
C ALA A 110 3.92 -14.57 -10.63
N ILE A 111 4.01 -13.81 -11.73
CA ILE A 111 2.84 -13.20 -12.38
C ILE A 111 1.88 -14.29 -12.89
N ALA A 112 2.39 -15.30 -13.60
CA ALA A 112 1.56 -16.41 -14.11
C ALA A 112 0.79 -17.14 -13.00
N VAL A 113 1.45 -17.40 -11.86
CA VAL A 113 0.81 -17.99 -10.67
C VAL A 113 -0.28 -17.07 -10.10
N SER A 114 -0.01 -15.77 -10.03
CA SER A 114 -0.97 -14.78 -9.51
C SER A 114 -2.19 -14.64 -10.42
N LEU A 115 -1.99 -14.61 -11.75
CA LEU A 115 -3.07 -14.59 -12.73
C LEU A 115 -3.93 -15.86 -12.65
N LYS A 116 -3.30 -17.04 -12.53
CA LYS A 116 -4.03 -18.32 -12.36
C LYS A 116 -4.89 -18.32 -11.09
N LYS A 117 -4.40 -17.74 -9.99
CA LYS A 117 -5.18 -17.60 -8.76
C LYS A 117 -6.37 -16.64 -8.94
N LEU A 118 -6.18 -15.52 -9.62
CA LEU A 118 -7.24 -14.57 -9.92
C LEU A 118 -8.33 -15.18 -10.83
N GLU A 119 -7.93 -15.93 -11.82
CA GLU A 119 -8.83 -16.65 -12.71
C GLU A 119 -9.64 -17.73 -11.96
N LYS A 120 -8.94 -18.57 -11.15
CA LYS A 120 -9.59 -19.57 -10.30
C LYS A 120 -10.57 -18.94 -9.31
N GLY A 121 -10.27 -17.73 -8.82
CA GLY A 121 -11.14 -16.96 -7.94
C GLY A 121 -12.31 -16.28 -8.66
N GLY A 122 -12.36 -16.33 -10.00
CA GLY A 122 -13.38 -15.70 -10.83
C GLY A 122 -13.28 -14.19 -10.91
N TYR A 123 -12.10 -13.61 -10.66
CA TYR A 123 -11.85 -12.16 -10.74
C TYR A 123 -11.45 -11.71 -12.14
N ILE A 124 -10.87 -12.62 -12.93
CA ILE A 124 -10.52 -12.42 -14.33
C ILE A 124 -10.97 -13.63 -15.13
N THR A 125 -11.11 -13.45 -16.45
CA THR A 125 -11.20 -14.51 -17.45
C THR A 125 -10.02 -14.36 -18.40
N ARG A 126 -9.55 -15.50 -18.97
CA ARG A 126 -8.56 -15.51 -20.02
C ARG A 126 -9.20 -16.09 -21.29
N LEU A 127 -9.05 -15.39 -22.37
CA LEU A 127 -9.36 -15.92 -23.69
C LEU A 127 -8.04 -16.36 -24.31
N ALA A 128 -7.94 -17.64 -24.65
CA ALA A 128 -6.86 -18.11 -25.51
C ALA A 128 -7.09 -17.50 -26.90
N ASP A 129 -6.09 -16.80 -27.43
CA ASP A 129 -6.13 -16.42 -28.84
C ASP A 129 -5.88 -17.70 -29.65
N GLU A 130 -6.83 -18.07 -30.52
CA GLU A 130 -6.74 -19.26 -31.34
C GLU A 130 -5.58 -19.21 -32.35
N ASN A 131 -5.04 -18.00 -32.63
CA ASN A 131 -3.97 -17.77 -33.61
C ASN A 131 -2.58 -17.50 -33.00
N ASP A 132 -2.51 -17.09 -31.74
CA ASP A 132 -1.23 -16.89 -31.06
C ASP A 132 -1.30 -17.31 -29.57
N ASN A 133 -0.68 -18.46 -29.26
CA ASN A 133 -0.56 -19.01 -27.93
C ASN A 133 0.16 -18.08 -26.93
N ARG A 134 0.61 -16.89 -27.35
CA ARG A 134 1.39 -15.95 -26.54
C ARG A 134 0.56 -14.81 -25.96
N ILE A 135 -0.61 -14.50 -26.50
CA ILE A 135 -1.43 -13.38 -26.05
C ILE A 135 -2.72 -13.92 -25.42
N ASN A 136 -2.65 -14.24 -24.13
CA ASN A 136 -3.85 -14.45 -23.35
C ASN A 136 -4.49 -13.08 -23.07
N GLN A 137 -5.54 -12.73 -23.80
CA GLN A 137 -6.36 -11.57 -23.46
C GLN A 137 -6.98 -11.80 -22.07
N VAL A 138 -6.64 -10.93 -21.12
CA VAL A 138 -7.18 -10.98 -19.78
C VAL A 138 -8.33 -9.99 -19.69
N SER A 139 -9.52 -10.48 -19.34
CA SER A 139 -10.70 -9.63 -19.09
C SER A 139 -11.08 -9.67 -17.62
N ILE A 140 -11.38 -8.50 -17.06
CA ILE A 140 -11.78 -8.37 -15.66
C ILE A 140 -13.29 -8.62 -15.53
N THR A 141 -13.67 -9.53 -14.65
CA THR A 141 -15.08 -9.84 -14.38
C THR A 141 -15.76 -8.76 -13.52
N ALA A 142 -17.09 -8.81 -13.39
CA ALA A 142 -17.82 -7.95 -12.46
C ALA A 142 -17.30 -8.07 -11.02
N LYS A 143 -16.98 -9.30 -10.57
CA LYS A 143 -16.35 -9.58 -9.27
C LYS A 143 -14.97 -8.94 -9.15
N GLY A 144 -14.17 -8.98 -10.23
CA GLY A 144 -12.87 -8.31 -10.28
C GLY A 144 -12.99 -6.80 -10.15
N LYS A 145 -13.96 -6.18 -10.85
CA LYS A 145 -14.23 -4.73 -10.76
C LYS A 145 -14.63 -4.30 -9.35
N GLU A 146 -15.43 -5.10 -8.65
CA GLU A 146 -15.78 -4.83 -7.25
C GLU A 146 -14.53 -4.82 -6.34
N VAL A 147 -13.63 -5.78 -6.54
CA VAL A 147 -12.35 -5.84 -5.81
C VAL A 147 -11.47 -4.63 -6.15
N ILE A 148 -11.40 -4.21 -7.40
CA ILE A 148 -10.65 -3.01 -7.82
C ILE A 148 -11.18 -1.78 -7.09
N HIS A 149 -12.50 -1.59 -7.06
CA HIS A 149 -13.10 -0.46 -6.36
C HIS A 149 -12.72 -0.45 -4.86
N LYS A 150 -12.85 -1.59 -4.19
CA LYS A 150 -12.42 -1.75 -2.78
C LYS A 150 -10.92 -1.48 -2.61
N SER A 151 -10.10 -1.93 -3.57
CA SER A 151 -8.65 -1.72 -3.55
C SER A 151 -8.28 -0.24 -3.60
N ILE A 152 -8.92 0.52 -4.48
CA ILE A 152 -8.67 1.96 -4.61
C ILE A 152 -8.92 2.65 -3.27
N LEU A 153 -10.04 2.37 -2.62
CA LEU A 153 -10.36 2.96 -1.32
C LEU A 153 -9.36 2.58 -0.23
N ILE A 154 -8.94 1.31 -0.19
CA ILE A 154 -7.95 0.81 0.78
C ILE A 154 -6.60 1.50 0.58
N PHE A 155 -6.13 1.64 -0.66
CA PHE A 155 -4.85 2.27 -0.96
C PHE A 155 -4.89 3.77 -0.67
N GLN A 156 -5.96 4.49 -1.06
CA GLN A 156 -6.14 5.90 -0.72
C GLN A 156 -6.17 6.15 0.79
N GLU A 157 -6.86 5.30 1.55
CA GLU A 157 -6.84 5.37 3.01
C GLU A 157 -5.45 5.11 3.57
N THR A 158 -4.73 4.16 2.99
CA THR A 158 -3.36 3.81 3.40
C THR A 158 -2.42 4.99 3.19
N ASP A 159 -2.47 5.63 2.02
CA ASP A 159 -1.66 6.80 1.69
C ASP A 159 -1.95 7.94 2.65
N ARG A 160 -3.23 8.22 2.91
CA ARG A 160 -3.65 9.24 3.87
C ARG A 160 -3.12 8.94 5.29
N CYS A 161 -3.18 7.68 5.73
CA CYS A 161 -2.67 7.30 7.05
C CYS A 161 -1.14 7.36 7.13
N PHE A 162 -0.45 7.03 6.04
CA PHE A 162 1.00 7.06 5.98
C PHE A 162 1.53 8.49 6.11
N PHE A 163 0.89 9.43 5.41
CA PHE A 163 1.28 10.84 5.42
C PHE A 163 0.53 11.70 6.44
N GLU A 164 -0.17 11.08 7.41
CA GLU A 164 -0.88 11.85 8.45
C GLU A 164 0.10 12.75 9.23
N GLY A 165 -0.12 14.07 9.14
CA GLY A 165 0.69 15.09 9.83
C GLY A 165 1.89 15.61 9.05
N PHE A 166 2.08 15.18 7.80
CA PHE A 166 3.04 15.78 6.88
C PHE A 166 2.41 17.01 6.21
N THR A 167 3.22 18.01 5.89
CA THR A 167 2.84 19.09 4.97
C THR A 167 3.02 18.63 3.52
N ASP A 168 2.45 19.38 2.57
CA ASP A 168 2.59 19.05 1.14
C ASP A 168 4.06 19.10 0.70
N GLU A 169 4.84 20.06 1.22
CA GLU A 169 6.27 20.18 0.95
C GLU A 169 7.07 19.01 1.54
N GLU A 170 6.67 18.49 2.71
CA GLU A 170 7.31 17.30 3.31
C GLU A 170 7.00 16.04 2.52
N VAL A 171 5.80 15.92 1.95
CA VAL A 171 5.43 14.81 1.04
C VAL A 171 6.26 14.87 -0.23
N GLU A 172 6.40 16.05 -0.84
CA GLU A 172 7.23 16.27 -2.03
C GLU A 172 8.71 15.94 -1.75
N GLN A 173 9.27 16.42 -0.65
CA GLN A 173 10.65 16.11 -0.25
C GLN A 173 10.83 14.61 -0.01
N PHE A 174 9.88 13.96 0.66
CA PHE A 174 9.92 12.51 0.87
C PHE A 174 9.98 11.77 -0.46
N PHE A 175 9.13 12.14 -1.43
CA PHE A 175 9.15 11.56 -2.78
C PHE A 175 10.52 11.71 -3.44
N HIS A 176 11.10 12.91 -3.43
CA HIS A 176 12.43 13.15 -4.01
C HIS A 176 13.55 12.33 -3.37
N PHE A 177 13.51 12.16 -2.03
CA PHE A 177 14.50 11.33 -1.34
C PHE A 177 14.33 9.85 -1.68
N MET A 178 13.10 9.37 -1.80
CA MET A 178 12.81 7.99 -2.20
C MET A 178 13.25 7.73 -3.64
N GLU A 179 12.98 8.63 -4.58
CA GLU A 179 13.44 8.54 -5.96
C GLU A 179 14.97 8.47 -6.07
N LYS A 180 15.67 9.30 -5.31
CA LYS A 180 17.13 9.29 -5.28
C LYS A 180 17.67 7.97 -4.71
N ALA A 181 17.08 7.47 -3.63
CA ALA A 181 17.48 6.22 -3.02
C ALA A 181 17.21 5.03 -3.97
N TYR A 182 16.06 5.02 -4.65
CA TYR A 182 15.69 4.02 -5.64
C TYR A 182 16.69 3.97 -6.80
N LYS A 183 17.02 5.12 -7.40
CA LYS A 183 18.00 5.20 -8.50
C LYS A 183 19.37 4.68 -8.10
N ASN A 184 19.85 5.05 -6.92
CA ASN A 184 21.12 4.55 -6.40
C ASN A 184 21.12 3.01 -6.27
N MET A 185 20.04 2.44 -5.75
CA MET A 185 19.94 0.98 -5.56
C MET A 185 19.77 0.24 -6.89
N ALA A 186 18.97 0.78 -7.81
CA ALA A 186 18.80 0.21 -9.16
C ALA A 186 20.14 0.14 -9.91
N GLU A 187 20.95 1.21 -9.84
CA GLU A 187 22.28 1.22 -10.45
C GLU A 187 23.21 0.17 -9.83
N GLN A 188 23.22 0.02 -8.50
CA GLN A 188 24.06 -0.99 -7.85
C GLN A 188 23.61 -2.42 -8.19
N ASN A 189 22.30 -2.70 -8.21
CA ASN A 189 21.81 -4.00 -8.64
C ASN A 189 22.20 -4.33 -10.08
N SER A 190 22.05 -3.38 -11.00
CA SER A 190 22.47 -3.57 -12.40
C SER A 190 23.98 -3.89 -12.55
N ARG A 191 24.82 -3.32 -11.67
CA ARG A 191 26.26 -3.65 -11.64
C ARG A 191 26.51 -5.07 -11.16
N LEU A 192 25.82 -5.51 -10.10
CA LEU A 192 25.92 -6.88 -9.59
C LEU A 192 25.45 -7.90 -10.64
N ASP A 193 24.33 -7.65 -11.31
CA ASP A 193 23.83 -8.49 -12.39
C ASP A 193 24.83 -8.62 -13.55
N ALA A 194 25.57 -7.56 -13.86
CA ALA A 194 26.61 -7.57 -14.89
C ALA A 194 27.87 -8.33 -14.46
N GLU A 195 28.17 -8.36 -13.17
CA GLU A 195 29.28 -9.14 -12.61
C GLU A 195 28.96 -10.65 -12.55
N GLU A 196 27.74 -11.01 -12.21
CA GLU A 196 27.28 -12.42 -12.14
C GLU A 196 27.16 -13.09 -13.52
N ARG A 197 27.09 -12.31 -14.61
CA ARG A 197 27.05 -12.83 -15.99
C ARG A 197 28.42 -13.06 -16.61
N LYS A 198 29.50 -12.72 -15.91
CA LYS A 198 30.89 -12.94 -16.38
C LYS A 198 31.49 -14.21 -15.83
#